data_a333b5bd0619e0ada5b81963c92458cb
#
_entry.id   a333b5bd0619e0ada5b81963c92458cb
#
_cell.length_a   1.000
_cell.length_b   1.000
_cell.length_c   1.000
_cell.angle_alpha   90.00
_cell.angle_beta   90.00
_cell.angle_gamma   90.00
#
_symmetry.space_group_name_H-M   'P 1'
#
loop_
_entity.id
_entity.type
_entity.pdbx_description
1 polymer ?
#
loop_
_entity_poly.entity_id
_entity_poly.type
_entity_poly.pdbx_seq_one_letter_code
_entity_poly.pdbx_strand_id
1 'polypeptide(L)'
;MKPYLLGIDIGTSACKVAVFEKSGTVVAAANGDYPVYYPKEGWAEQNPEEWWSAVCQAVKKVIEKAGIQPEEIAGIGIDGQSWSAIAIDKEGKVLTNTPIWMDTRAQSICDRLNQEIGADKIFEVAGNSLQPSYSTAKILWYKENLTEVYEKIAKILQSNSYI
;
A
#
# COMPACT_ATOMS: atom_id res chain seq x y z
N MET A 1 1.66 32.37 7.63
CA MET A 1 0.88 31.20 8.14
C MET A 1 0.77 30.22 6.97
N LYS A 2 1.04 28.91 7.19
CA LYS A 2 0.96 27.91 6.10
C LYS A 2 -0.54 27.60 5.84
N PRO A 3 -1.09 27.99 4.69
CA PRO A 3 -2.55 27.95 4.47
C PRO A 3 -3.07 26.63 3.89
N TYR A 4 -2.17 25.78 3.36
CA TYR A 4 -2.57 24.61 2.59
C TYR A 4 -2.29 23.29 3.28
N LEU A 5 -3.06 22.27 2.91
CA LEU A 5 -2.87 20.86 3.26
C LEU A 5 -2.69 20.06 1.95
N LEU A 6 -1.91 18.99 2.01
CA LEU A 6 -1.72 18.05 0.91
C LEU A 6 -2.32 16.70 1.28
N GLY A 7 -3.23 16.19 0.47
CA GLY A 7 -3.79 14.84 0.58
C GLY A 7 -3.21 13.94 -0.50
N ILE A 8 -2.83 12.72 -0.13
CA ILE A 8 -2.32 11.69 -1.04
C ILE A 8 -3.14 10.41 -0.80
N ASP A 9 -3.73 9.86 -1.87
CA ASP A 9 -4.43 8.58 -1.86
C ASP A 9 -3.74 7.62 -2.84
N ILE A 10 -3.24 6.49 -2.33
CA ILE A 10 -2.58 5.45 -3.13
C ILE A 10 -3.65 4.41 -3.50
N GLY A 11 -4.36 4.65 -4.59
CA GLY A 11 -5.37 3.73 -5.10
C GLY A 11 -4.79 2.52 -5.83
N THR A 12 -5.64 1.67 -6.37
CA THR A 12 -5.21 0.45 -7.09
C THR A 12 -4.61 0.76 -8.46
N SER A 13 -5.13 1.74 -9.20
CA SER A 13 -4.68 2.04 -10.57
C SER A 13 -3.86 3.32 -10.68
N ALA A 14 -3.94 4.19 -9.66
CA ALA A 14 -3.29 5.50 -9.66
C ALA A 14 -3.22 6.06 -8.24
N CYS A 15 -2.23 6.88 -7.95
CA CYS A 15 -2.30 7.80 -6.83
C CYS A 15 -3.08 9.05 -7.23
N LYS A 16 -3.81 9.63 -6.27
CA LYS A 16 -4.46 10.92 -6.39
C LYS A 16 -3.85 11.86 -5.36
N VAL A 17 -3.48 13.03 -5.80
CA VAL A 17 -2.87 14.05 -4.94
C VAL A 17 -3.65 15.34 -5.10
N ALA A 18 -4.02 15.96 -3.97
CA ALA A 18 -4.76 17.22 -3.98
C ALA A 18 -4.23 18.20 -2.94
N VAL A 19 -4.22 19.47 -3.30
CA VAL A 19 -3.97 20.60 -2.41
C VAL A 19 -5.31 21.16 -1.95
N PHE A 20 -5.45 21.35 -0.65
CA PHE A 20 -6.64 21.88 -0.01
C PHE A 20 -6.33 23.16 0.76
N GLU A 21 -7.27 24.09 0.77
CA GLU A 21 -7.32 25.11 1.82
C GLU A 21 -7.73 24.46 3.15
N LYS A 22 -7.49 25.15 4.25
CA LYS A 22 -7.94 24.70 5.60
C LYS A 22 -9.45 24.59 5.72
N SER A 23 -10.21 25.26 4.87
CA SER A 23 -11.67 25.14 4.73
C SER A 23 -12.13 23.80 4.19
N GLY A 24 -11.24 23.01 3.57
CA GLY A 24 -11.55 21.79 2.82
C GLY A 24 -11.76 22.03 1.33
N THR A 25 -11.65 23.26 0.85
CA THR A 25 -11.77 23.56 -0.59
C THR A 25 -10.57 23.01 -1.35
N VAL A 26 -10.82 22.27 -2.43
CA VAL A 26 -9.75 21.77 -3.33
C VAL A 26 -9.23 22.92 -4.17
N VAL A 27 -7.94 23.19 -4.09
CA VAL A 27 -7.23 24.22 -4.90
C VAL A 27 -6.78 23.61 -6.24
N ALA A 28 -6.16 22.43 -6.19
CA ALA A 28 -5.71 21.71 -7.37
C ALA A 28 -5.64 20.21 -7.08
N ALA A 29 -5.69 19.40 -8.13
CA ALA A 29 -5.50 17.96 -8.06
C ALA A 29 -4.65 17.45 -9.24
N ALA A 30 -3.95 16.35 -9.01
CA ALA A 30 -3.17 15.61 -10.01
C ALA A 30 -3.22 14.11 -9.71
N ASN A 31 -2.97 13.30 -10.72
CA ASN A 31 -2.88 11.85 -10.62
C ASN A 31 -1.53 11.37 -11.14
N GLY A 32 -1.10 10.20 -10.67
CA GLY A 32 0.02 9.44 -11.22
C GLY A 32 -0.40 7.98 -11.37
N ASP A 33 -0.32 7.45 -12.59
CA ASP A 33 -0.75 6.09 -12.90
C ASP A 33 0.39 5.09 -12.69
N TYR A 34 0.04 3.85 -12.37
CA TYR A 34 0.96 2.71 -12.28
C TYR A 34 0.24 1.40 -12.61
N PRO A 35 0.96 0.39 -13.11
CA PRO A 35 0.36 -0.87 -13.52
C PRO A 35 -0.02 -1.76 -12.33
N VAL A 36 -0.95 -2.69 -12.59
CA VAL A 36 -1.14 -3.92 -11.82
C VAL A 36 -0.59 -5.06 -12.64
N TYR A 37 0.22 -5.91 -12.04
CA TYR A 37 0.80 -7.09 -12.67
C TYR A 37 0.01 -8.34 -12.28
N TYR A 38 -0.27 -9.20 -13.25
CA TYR A 38 -0.98 -10.47 -13.09
C TYR A 38 -0.10 -11.63 -13.56
N PRO A 39 0.94 -12.03 -12.79
CA PRO A 39 1.91 -13.05 -13.24
C PRO A 39 1.31 -14.44 -13.44
N LYS A 40 0.25 -14.76 -12.67
CA LYS A 40 -0.48 -16.04 -12.70
C LYS A 40 -1.94 -15.79 -12.37
N GLU A 41 -2.78 -16.77 -12.64
CA GLU A 41 -4.18 -16.75 -12.21
C GLU A 41 -4.30 -16.58 -10.68
N GLY A 42 -5.16 -15.68 -10.24
CA GLY A 42 -5.35 -15.34 -8.84
C GLY A 42 -4.25 -14.48 -8.21
N TRP A 43 -3.20 -14.12 -8.96
CA TRP A 43 -2.14 -13.24 -8.51
C TRP A 43 -2.37 -11.82 -9.02
N ALA A 44 -2.25 -10.86 -8.11
CA ALA A 44 -2.30 -9.43 -8.43
C ALA A 44 -1.28 -8.69 -7.58
N GLU A 45 -0.27 -8.11 -8.21
CA GLU A 45 0.83 -7.48 -7.51
C GLU A 45 1.24 -6.14 -8.14
N GLN A 46 1.90 -5.31 -7.35
CA GLN A 46 2.44 -4.02 -7.79
C GLN A 46 3.85 -3.81 -7.26
N ASN A 47 4.60 -2.96 -7.95
CA ASN A 47 5.91 -2.53 -7.49
C ASN A 47 5.76 -1.26 -6.63
N PRO A 48 6.09 -1.29 -5.33
CA PRO A 48 5.99 -0.11 -4.47
C PRO A 48 6.86 1.08 -4.90
N GLU A 49 7.97 0.84 -5.60
CA GLU A 49 8.83 1.90 -6.12
C GLU A 49 8.12 2.72 -7.23
N GLU A 50 7.20 2.08 -7.98
CA GLU A 50 6.37 2.79 -8.96
C GLU A 50 5.34 3.68 -8.27
N TRP A 51 4.78 3.27 -7.12
CA TRP A 51 3.92 4.13 -6.31
C TRP A 51 4.67 5.39 -5.85
N TRP A 52 5.87 5.20 -5.29
CA TRP A 52 6.72 6.32 -4.86
C TRP A 52 7.02 7.28 -6.02
N SER A 53 7.43 6.76 -7.17
CA SER A 53 7.70 7.55 -8.36
C SER A 53 6.48 8.35 -8.82
N ALA A 54 5.30 7.70 -8.89
CA ALA A 54 4.05 8.33 -9.29
C ALA A 54 3.61 9.42 -8.30
N VAL A 55 3.72 9.16 -7.00
CA VAL A 55 3.43 10.15 -5.94
C VAL A 55 4.34 11.36 -6.07
N CYS A 56 5.66 11.16 -6.22
CA CYS A 56 6.60 12.26 -6.39
C CYS A 56 6.27 13.15 -7.60
N GLN A 57 5.89 12.53 -8.72
CA GLN A 57 5.49 13.26 -9.94
C GLN A 57 4.16 14.00 -9.74
N ALA A 58 3.17 13.35 -9.14
CA ALA A 58 1.86 13.95 -8.88
C ALA A 58 1.93 15.11 -7.88
N VAL A 59 2.77 14.99 -6.84
CA VAL A 59 3.02 16.09 -5.88
C VAL A 59 3.64 17.30 -6.55
N LYS A 60 4.68 17.12 -7.39
CA LYS A 60 5.28 18.23 -8.15
C LYS A 60 4.24 18.92 -9.03
N LYS A 61 3.48 18.12 -9.77
CA LYS A 61 2.45 18.60 -10.70
C LYS A 61 1.30 19.34 -9.98
N VAL A 62 0.87 18.89 -8.82
CA VAL A 62 -0.22 19.56 -8.09
C VAL A 62 0.22 20.86 -7.45
N ILE A 63 1.45 20.96 -6.93
CA ILE A 63 2.03 22.19 -6.39
C ILE A 63 2.16 23.25 -7.50
N GLU A 64 2.68 22.86 -8.67
CA GLU A 64 2.75 23.75 -9.83
C GLU A 64 1.37 24.24 -10.28
N LYS A 65 0.38 23.33 -10.39
CA LYS A 65 -1.00 23.68 -10.76
C LYS A 65 -1.67 24.61 -9.75
N ALA A 66 -1.38 24.43 -8.46
CA ALA A 66 -1.90 25.27 -7.39
C ALA A 66 -1.26 26.66 -7.36
N GLY A 67 -0.10 26.84 -8.02
CA GLY A 67 0.67 28.11 -8.01
C GLY A 67 1.22 28.46 -6.63
N ILE A 68 1.50 27.46 -5.80
CA ILE A 68 1.98 27.63 -4.42
C ILE A 68 3.44 27.18 -4.28
N GLN A 69 4.07 27.54 -3.15
CA GLN A 69 5.38 27.02 -2.78
C GLN A 69 5.25 25.84 -1.79
N PRO A 70 6.14 24.85 -1.80
CA PRO A 70 6.11 23.71 -0.87
C PRO A 70 6.07 24.15 0.60
N GLU A 71 6.71 25.25 0.94
CA GLU A 71 6.76 25.83 2.29
C GLU A 71 5.41 26.33 2.80
N GLU A 72 4.43 26.52 1.92
CA GLU A 72 3.07 26.94 2.26
C GLU A 72 2.18 25.75 2.69
N ILE A 73 2.65 24.51 2.53
CA ILE A 73 1.97 23.30 2.98
C ILE A 73 2.19 23.12 4.48
N ALA A 74 1.09 23.09 5.24
CA ALA A 74 1.09 22.97 6.69
C ALA A 74 1.16 21.51 7.16
N GLY A 75 0.67 20.58 6.36
CA GLY A 75 0.65 19.15 6.69
C GLY A 75 0.30 18.30 5.48
N ILE A 76 0.67 17.01 5.57
CA ILE A 76 0.42 15.99 4.56
C ILE A 76 -0.38 14.89 5.23
N GLY A 77 -1.50 14.47 4.61
CA GLY A 77 -2.25 13.28 4.96
C GLY A 77 -2.10 12.23 3.86
N ILE A 78 -1.83 10.99 4.26
CA ILE A 78 -1.64 9.88 3.32
C ILE A 78 -2.64 8.79 3.65
N ASP A 79 -3.39 8.37 2.63
CA ASP A 79 -4.25 7.20 2.64
C ASP A 79 -3.88 6.28 1.48
N GLY A 80 -4.41 5.07 1.46
CA GLY A 80 -4.16 4.16 0.36
C GLY A 80 -4.79 2.79 0.52
N GLN A 81 -4.65 2.00 -0.54
CA GLN A 81 -5.18 0.64 -0.58
C GLN A 81 -4.68 -0.20 0.61
N SER A 82 -5.61 -0.93 1.20
CA SER A 82 -5.36 -1.77 2.37
C SER A 82 -4.73 -3.12 1.99
N TRP A 83 -4.20 -3.81 3.01
CA TRP A 83 -3.74 -5.20 2.97
C TRP A 83 -2.56 -5.50 2.04
N SER A 84 -1.82 -4.51 1.62
CA SER A 84 -0.50 -4.72 1.02
C SER A 84 0.45 -5.36 2.04
N ALA A 85 1.41 -6.14 1.54
CA ALA A 85 2.44 -6.75 2.38
C ALA A 85 3.82 -6.35 1.82
N ILE A 86 4.15 -5.06 1.88
CA ILE A 86 5.39 -4.53 1.31
C ILE A 86 6.56 -4.97 2.18
N ALA A 87 7.37 -5.87 1.64
CA ALA A 87 8.55 -6.40 2.31
C ALA A 87 9.77 -5.51 2.03
N ILE A 88 10.35 -4.94 3.09
CA ILE A 88 11.58 -4.14 3.00
C ILE A 88 12.69 -4.73 3.88
N ASP A 89 13.93 -4.55 3.45
CA ASP A 89 15.12 -4.91 4.22
C ASP A 89 15.51 -3.84 5.26
N LYS A 90 16.65 -4.03 5.91
CA LYS A 90 17.17 -3.11 6.94
C LYS A 90 17.58 -1.75 6.39
N GLU A 91 17.92 -1.71 5.12
CA GLU A 91 18.27 -0.49 4.37
C GLU A 91 17.04 0.23 3.81
N GLY A 92 15.83 -0.32 3.98
CA GLY A 92 14.58 0.22 3.46
C GLY A 92 14.30 -0.14 2.00
N LYS A 93 15.08 -1.04 1.41
CA LYS A 93 14.89 -1.46 0.02
C LYS A 93 13.73 -2.46 -0.10
N VAL A 94 12.89 -2.27 -1.10
CA VAL A 94 11.82 -3.22 -1.44
C VAL A 94 12.43 -4.52 -1.96
N LEU A 95 12.01 -5.64 -1.39
CA LEU A 95 12.57 -6.96 -1.68
C LEU A 95 11.88 -7.67 -2.84
N THR A 96 10.61 -7.38 -3.07
CA THR A 96 9.81 -8.01 -4.13
C THR A 96 8.58 -7.16 -4.43
N ASN A 97 7.94 -7.38 -5.57
CA ASN A 97 6.60 -6.85 -5.81
C ASN A 97 5.66 -7.27 -4.67
N THR A 98 4.74 -6.40 -4.30
CA THR A 98 3.79 -6.66 -3.23
C THR A 98 2.47 -7.19 -3.77
N PRO A 99 1.97 -8.32 -3.24
CA PRO A 99 0.59 -8.72 -3.48
C PRO A 99 -0.37 -7.69 -2.92
N ILE A 100 -1.31 -7.20 -3.74
CA ILE A 100 -2.32 -6.23 -3.35
C ILE A 100 -3.62 -6.90 -2.87
N TRP A 101 -4.64 -6.14 -2.52
CA TRP A 101 -5.89 -6.64 -1.94
C TRP A 101 -6.67 -7.64 -2.82
N MET A 102 -6.47 -7.60 -4.15
CA MET A 102 -7.10 -8.53 -5.11
C MET A 102 -6.37 -9.89 -5.19
N ASP A 103 -5.19 -10.01 -4.60
CA ASP A 103 -4.36 -11.21 -4.70
C ASP A 103 -4.91 -12.33 -3.81
N THR A 104 -5.06 -13.51 -4.39
CA THR A 104 -5.58 -14.71 -3.71
C THR A 104 -4.56 -15.84 -3.56
N ARG A 105 -3.24 -15.57 -3.84
CA ARG A 105 -2.20 -16.61 -3.79
C ARG A 105 -2.08 -17.34 -2.45
N ALA A 106 -2.50 -16.71 -1.36
CA ALA A 106 -2.45 -17.27 -0.02
C ALA A 106 -3.70 -18.10 0.37
N GLN A 107 -4.61 -18.43 -0.58
CA GLN A 107 -5.84 -19.16 -0.27
C GLN A 107 -5.58 -20.50 0.42
N SER A 108 -4.65 -21.30 -0.08
CA SER A 108 -4.31 -22.60 0.51
C SER A 108 -3.80 -22.49 1.95
N ILE A 109 -3.11 -21.41 2.29
CA ILE A 109 -2.66 -21.13 3.66
C ILE A 109 -3.87 -20.83 4.55
N CYS A 110 -4.81 -20.02 4.06
CA CYS A 110 -6.04 -19.72 4.80
C CYS A 110 -6.86 -20.98 5.05
N ASP A 111 -7.03 -21.84 4.05
CA ASP A 111 -7.77 -23.10 4.16
C ASP A 111 -7.13 -24.04 5.19
N ARG A 112 -5.81 -24.19 5.13
CA ARG A 112 -5.05 -25.00 6.08
C ARG A 112 -5.18 -24.47 7.51
N LEU A 113 -4.97 -23.18 7.74
CA LEU A 113 -5.05 -22.59 9.08
C LEU A 113 -6.47 -22.63 9.65
N ASN A 114 -7.50 -22.48 8.83
CA ASN A 114 -8.88 -22.69 9.26
C ASN A 114 -9.17 -24.13 9.69
N GLN A 115 -8.51 -25.11 9.07
CA GLN A 115 -8.62 -26.53 9.48
C GLN A 115 -7.82 -26.83 10.76
N GLU A 116 -6.61 -26.30 10.87
CA GLU A 116 -5.68 -26.58 11.99
C GLU A 116 -6.08 -25.86 13.28
N ILE A 117 -6.49 -24.59 13.19
CA ILE A 117 -6.76 -23.71 14.34
C ILE A 117 -8.27 -23.61 14.61
N GLY A 118 -9.09 -23.62 13.57
CA GLY A 118 -10.52 -23.38 13.60
C GLY A 118 -10.88 -21.92 13.32
N ALA A 119 -11.85 -21.70 12.43
CA ALA A 119 -12.28 -20.37 12.01
C ALA A 119 -12.78 -19.50 13.19
N ASP A 120 -13.53 -20.12 14.12
CA ASP A 120 -14.07 -19.41 15.30
C ASP A 120 -12.93 -18.92 16.22
N LYS A 121 -11.89 -19.74 16.39
CA LYS A 121 -10.73 -19.35 17.23
C LYS A 121 -9.91 -18.24 16.56
N ILE A 122 -9.75 -18.28 15.26
CA ILE A 122 -9.11 -17.21 14.49
C ILE A 122 -9.90 -15.92 14.66
N PHE A 123 -11.21 -15.97 14.51
CA PHE A 123 -12.07 -14.81 14.66
C PHE A 123 -12.05 -14.23 16.07
N GLU A 124 -12.09 -15.11 17.10
CA GLU A 124 -12.00 -14.69 18.53
C GLU A 124 -10.74 -13.87 18.82
N VAL A 125 -9.60 -14.26 18.24
CA VAL A 125 -8.30 -13.61 18.47
C VAL A 125 -8.10 -12.38 17.60
N ALA A 126 -8.47 -12.47 16.32
CA ALA A 126 -8.16 -11.44 15.33
C ALA A 126 -9.28 -10.41 15.12
N GLY A 127 -10.51 -10.69 15.59
CA GLY A 127 -11.70 -9.90 15.29
C GLY A 127 -12.15 -9.98 13.82
N ASN A 128 -11.51 -10.81 13.02
CA ASN A 128 -11.77 -11.00 11.60
C ASN A 128 -11.54 -12.46 11.18
N SER A 129 -12.26 -12.90 10.13
CA SER A 129 -11.94 -14.14 9.43
C SER A 129 -10.60 -14.02 8.70
N LEU A 130 -9.90 -15.14 8.55
CA LEU A 130 -8.67 -15.17 7.75
C LEU A 130 -9.04 -15.15 6.25
N GLN A 131 -8.48 -14.21 5.52
CA GLN A 131 -8.70 -14.04 4.08
C GLN A 131 -7.35 -14.00 3.33
N PRO A 132 -7.27 -14.55 2.10
CA PRO A 132 -6.02 -14.57 1.32
C PRO A 132 -5.54 -13.16 0.94
N SER A 133 -6.47 -12.20 0.84
CA SER A 133 -6.16 -10.79 0.58
C SER A 133 -5.49 -10.08 1.76
N TYR A 134 -5.58 -10.60 2.97
CA TYR A 134 -5.01 -9.94 4.15
C TYR A 134 -3.50 -10.11 4.27
N SER A 135 -2.83 -9.10 4.80
CA SER A 135 -1.38 -9.07 4.91
C SER A 135 -0.79 -10.27 5.66
N THR A 136 -1.45 -10.76 6.70
CA THR A 136 -0.99 -11.91 7.49
C THR A 136 -0.83 -13.17 6.64
N ALA A 137 -1.83 -13.48 5.80
CA ALA A 137 -1.77 -14.64 4.90
C ALA A 137 -0.64 -14.50 3.86
N LYS A 138 -0.44 -13.28 3.34
CA LYS A 138 0.64 -12.98 2.38
C LYS A 138 2.03 -13.08 3.00
N ILE A 139 2.19 -12.66 4.27
CA ILE A 139 3.46 -12.81 5.01
C ILE A 139 3.80 -14.29 5.20
N LEU A 140 2.82 -15.12 5.56
CA LEU A 140 3.01 -16.56 5.64
C LEU A 140 3.35 -17.16 4.27
N TRP A 141 2.72 -16.65 3.22
CA TRP A 141 3.06 -17.07 1.87
C TRP A 141 4.51 -16.75 1.50
N TYR A 142 5.03 -15.57 1.88
CA TYR A 142 6.46 -15.25 1.72
C TYR A 142 7.35 -16.24 2.45
N LYS A 143 7.01 -16.56 3.70
CA LYS A 143 7.77 -17.52 4.50
C LYS A 143 7.87 -18.90 3.84
N GLU A 144 6.79 -19.38 3.24
CA GLU A 144 6.70 -20.71 2.67
C GLU A 144 7.20 -20.81 1.23
N ASN A 145 7.09 -19.73 0.44
CA ASN A 145 7.34 -19.74 -1.01
C ASN A 145 8.50 -18.86 -1.46
N LEU A 146 8.90 -17.88 -0.65
CA LEU A 146 10.02 -16.96 -0.93
C LEU A 146 10.95 -16.87 0.30
N THR A 147 11.45 -18.00 0.78
CA THR A 147 12.25 -18.08 2.02
C THR A 147 13.43 -17.13 2.01
N GLU A 148 14.17 -17.03 0.90
CA GLU A 148 15.31 -16.11 0.79
C GLU A 148 14.92 -14.62 0.88
N VAL A 149 13.71 -14.27 0.45
CA VAL A 149 13.15 -12.93 0.62
C VAL A 149 12.72 -12.75 2.07
N TYR A 150 11.98 -13.73 2.61
CA TYR A 150 11.45 -13.68 3.97
C TYR A 150 12.54 -13.48 5.03
N GLU A 151 13.68 -14.16 4.90
CA GLU A 151 14.83 -14.03 5.81
C GLU A 151 15.48 -12.65 5.81
N LYS A 152 15.30 -11.88 4.75
CA LYS A 152 15.80 -10.50 4.62
C LYS A 152 14.82 -9.44 5.10
N ILE A 153 13.55 -9.82 5.37
CA ILE A 153 12.53 -8.85 5.77
C ILE A 153 12.88 -8.25 7.13
N ALA A 154 13.06 -6.95 7.14
CA ALA A 154 13.19 -6.17 8.37
C ALA A 154 11.84 -5.61 8.82
N LYS A 155 10.98 -5.21 7.87
CA LYS A 155 9.63 -4.70 8.13
C LYS A 155 8.67 -5.08 7.01
N ILE A 156 7.38 -5.16 7.37
CA ILE A 156 6.25 -5.20 6.44
C ILE A 156 5.47 -3.90 6.58
N LEU A 157 5.23 -3.23 5.47
CA LEU A 157 4.53 -1.96 5.42
C LEU A 157 3.22 -2.08 4.64
N GLN A 158 2.29 -1.17 4.94
CA GLN A 158 1.12 -0.89 4.10
C GLN A 158 1.47 0.22 3.09
N SER A 159 0.60 0.44 2.09
CA SER A 159 0.82 1.45 1.06
C SER A 159 1.06 2.85 1.64
N ASN A 160 0.21 3.28 2.57
CA ASN A 160 0.30 4.57 3.26
C ASN A 160 1.46 4.69 4.26
N SER A 161 2.07 3.56 4.64
CA SER A 161 3.24 3.56 5.55
C SER A 161 4.56 3.50 4.78
N TYR A 162 4.49 3.15 3.49
CA TYR A 162 5.64 3.11 2.59
C TYR A 162 5.95 4.48 1.98
N ILE A 163 4.91 5.29 1.69
CA ILE A 163 5.02 6.65 1.18
C ILE A 163 5.25 7.65 2.32
#